data_b7b65d53f5d5a4febeb93396d58359b7
#
_entry.id   b7b65d53f5d5a4febeb93396d58359b7
#
_cell.length_a   1.000
_cell.length_b   1.000
_cell.length_c   1.000
_cell.angle_alpha   90.00
_cell.angle_beta   90.00
_cell.angle_gamma   90.00
#
_symmetry.space_group_name_H-M   'P 1'
#
loop_
_entity.id
_entity.type
_entity.pdbx_description
1 polymer ?
#
loop_
_entity_poly.entity_id
_entity_poly.type
_entity_poly.pdbx_seq_one_letter_code
_entity_poly.pdbx_strand_id
1 'polypeptide(L)'
;MLTITDSLELANGLRPLLLQLNRHLRRELAGLGITAGQAALLHVIRTHPDIGLRALAEHEGVSAPAMSGYIDRLEAAGFVARVRSAEDRRRVGLRVTGDGVRVLRSARSRRTAWLAQRMRRLSDAERAAVAAALEPLALLLAEEPA
;
A
#
# COMPACT_ATOMS: atom_id res chain seq x y z
N MET A 1 -36.96 -11.61 0.35
CA MET A 1 -36.80 -10.34 -0.39
C MET A 1 -35.48 -9.71 0.01
N LEU A 2 -34.53 -9.68 -0.89
CA LEU A 2 -33.26 -9.00 -0.63
C LEU A 2 -33.54 -7.49 -0.60
N THR A 3 -33.49 -6.91 0.58
CA THR A 3 -33.53 -5.46 0.72
C THR A 3 -32.29 -4.90 0.02
N ILE A 4 -32.49 -4.08 -1.00
CA ILE A 4 -31.36 -3.34 -1.59
C ILE A 4 -30.86 -2.42 -0.49
N THR A 5 -29.78 -2.80 0.15
CA THR A 5 -29.14 -1.96 1.17
C THR A 5 -28.69 -0.69 0.49
N ASP A 6 -29.13 0.45 1.00
CA ASP A 6 -28.71 1.73 0.48
C ASP A 6 -27.17 1.83 0.54
N SER A 7 -26.58 2.37 -0.53
CA SER A 7 -25.13 2.54 -0.63
C SER A 7 -24.55 3.32 0.55
N LEU A 8 -25.32 4.27 1.09
CA LEU A 8 -24.90 5.05 2.26
C LEU A 8 -24.86 4.19 3.53
N GLU A 9 -25.85 3.35 3.76
CA GLU A 9 -25.86 2.41 4.89
C GLU A 9 -24.68 1.44 4.81
N LEU A 10 -24.46 0.87 3.63
CA LEU A 10 -23.35 -0.06 3.40
C LEU A 10 -22.00 0.63 3.62
N ALA A 11 -21.83 1.84 3.11
CA ALA A 11 -20.62 2.64 3.31
C ALA A 11 -20.39 2.96 4.80
N ASN A 12 -21.45 3.30 5.55
CA ASN A 12 -21.37 3.57 6.97
C ASN A 12 -21.00 2.32 7.79
N GLY A 13 -21.39 1.15 7.34
CA GLY A 13 -21.00 -0.11 7.98
C GLY A 13 -19.58 -0.54 7.64
N LEU A 14 -19.17 -0.34 6.39
CA LEU A 14 -17.87 -0.79 5.89
C LEU A 14 -16.70 0.10 6.35
N ARG A 15 -16.87 1.41 6.33
CA ARG A 15 -15.82 2.38 6.67
C ARG A 15 -15.13 2.09 8.02
N PRO A 16 -15.84 1.94 9.15
CA PRO A 16 -15.19 1.69 10.43
C PRO A 16 -14.44 0.36 10.46
N LEU A 17 -14.93 -0.66 9.78
CA LEU A 17 -14.24 -1.95 9.67
C LEU A 17 -12.94 -1.83 8.90
N LEU A 18 -12.93 -1.12 7.79
CA LEU A 18 -11.72 -0.87 7.00
C LEU A 18 -10.68 -0.08 7.81
N LEU A 19 -11.11 0.94 8.55
CA LEU A 19 -10.20 1.74 9.38
C LEU A 19 -9.62 0.92 10.52
N GLN A 20 -10.41 0.06 11.17
CA GLN A 20 -9.93 -0.83 12.22
C GLN A 20 -8.98 -1.90 11.68
N LEU A 21 -9.32 -2.54 10.56
CA LEU A 21 -8.45 -3.51 9.89
C LEU A 21 -7.12 -2.87 9.52
N ASN A 22 -7.15 -1.67 8.93
CA ASN A 22 -5.94 -0.95 8.56
C ASN A 22 -5.06 -0.66 9.80
N ARG A 23 -5.66 -0.30 10.93
CA ARG A 23 -4.93 -0.06 12.19
C ARG A 23 -4.19 -1.33 12.64
N HIS A 24 -4.83 -2.48 12.58
CA HIS A 24 -4.20 -3.75 12.93
C HIS A 24 -3.08 -4.11 11.95
N LEU A 25 -3.32 -3.95 10.66
CA LEU A 25 -2.30 -4.21 9.62
C LEU A 25 -1.07 -3.31 9.79
N ARG A 26 -1.26 -2.06 10.19
CA ARG A 26 -0.16 -1.14 10.50
C ARG A 26 0.70 -1.63 11.68
N ARG A 27 0.07 -2.19 12.72
CA ARG A 27 0.78 -2.71 13.89
C ARG A 27 1.66 -3.91 13.54
N GLU A 28 1.32 -4.67 12.52
CA GLU A 28 2.12 -5.81 12.07
C GLU A 28 3.47 -5.40 11.48
N LEU A 29 3.69 -4.14 11.19
CA LEU A 29 4.97 -3.62 10.72
C LEU A 29 5.94 -3.29 11.86
N ALA A 30 5.51 -3.36 13.10
CA ALA A 30 6.37 -3.08 14.25
C ALA A 30 7.61 -3.96 14.24
N GLY A 31 8.77 -3.35 14.45
CA GLY A 31 10.06 -4.05 14.46
C GLY A 31 10.70 -4.29 13.09
N LEU A 32 10.03 -3.95 11.99
CA LEU A 32 10.60 -4.09 10.64
C LEU A 32 11.48 -2.90 10.22
N GLY A 33 11.49 -1.81 10.98
CA GLY A 33 12.23 -0.60 10.63
C GLY A 33 11.59 0.22 9.52
N ILE A 34 10.30 0.01 9.25
CA ILE A 34 9.55 0.73 8.23
C ILE A 34 8.15 1.08 8.75
N THR A 35 7.66 2.26 8.41
CA THR A 35 6.27 2.67 8.68
C THR A 35 5.34 2.20 7.55
N ALA A 36 4.03 2.19 7.82
CA ALA A 36 3.04 1.87 6.80
C ALA A 36 3.08 2.86 5.62
N GLY A 37 3.28 4.16 5.91
CA GLY A 37 3.44 5.17 4.86
C GLY A 37 4.68 4.95 4.01
N GLN A 38 5.80 4.60 4.64
CA GLN A 38 7.04 4.27 3.92
C GLN A 38 6.87 3.00 3.07
N ALA A 39 6.19 1.98 3.59
CA ALA A 39 5.92 0.76 2.82
C ALA A 39 5.05 1.04 1.60
N ALA A 40 4.03 1.87 1.74
CA ALA A 40 3.19 2.30 0.62
C ALA A 40 3.98 3.05 -0.44
N LEU A 41 4.85 3.97 -0.02
CA LEU A 41 5.71 4.73 -0.91
C LEU A 41 6.72 3.83 -1.65
N LEU A 42 7.36 2.90 -0.95
CA LEU A 42 8.24 1.90 -1.57
C LEU A 42 7.51 1.06 -2.62
N HIS A 43 6.27 0.68 -2.35
CA HIS A 43 5.46 -0.07 -3.30
C HIS A 43 5.22 0.73 -4.59
N VAL A 44 4.91 2.01 -4.49
CA VAL A 44 4.75 2.89 -5.66
C VAL A 44 6.05 2.98 -6.46
N ILE A 45 7.19 3.19 -5.80
CA ILE A 45 8.49 3.25 -6.46
C ILE A 45 8.81 1.93 -7.15
N ARG A 46 8.50 0.80 -6.53
CA ARG A 46 8.73 -0.53 -7.09
C ARG A 46 7.91 -0.79 -8.36
N THR A 47 6.66 -0.31 -8.38
CA THR A 47 5.76 -0.49 -9.53
C THR A 47 5.99 0.53 -10.64
N HIS A 48 6.77 1.58 -10.38
CA HIS A 48 7.14 2.64 -11.33
C HIS A 48 8.67 2.78 -11.38
N PRO A 49 9.41 1.82 -11.97
CA PRO A 49 10.86 1.87 -12.03
C PRO A 49 11.36 3.17 -12.66
N ASP A 50 12.41 3.74 -12.09
CA ASP A 50 13.03 4.99 -12.54
C ASP A 50 12.13 6.25 -12.43
N ILE A 51 11.06 6.17 -11.63
CA ILE A 51 10.23 7.36 -11.38
C ILE A 51 11.07 8.49 -10.78
N GLY A 52 10.91 9.70 -11.31
CA GLY A 52 11.56 10.89 -10.78
C GLY A 52 10.85 11.41 -9.54
N LEU A 53 11.57 12.20 -8.74
CA LEU A 53 11.04 12.77 -7.49
C LEU A 53 9.79 13.61 -7.72
N ARG A 54 9.79 14.46 -8.76
CA ARG A 54 8.65 15.33 -9.07
C ARG A 54 7.41 14.53 -9.47
N ALA A 55 7.59 13.55 -10.34
CA ALA A 55 6.49 12.67 -10.76
C ALA A 55 5.91 11.89 -9.58
N LEU A 56 6.78 11.41 -8.68
CA LEU A 56 6.35 10.72 -7.47
C LEU A 56 5.57 11.65 -6.54
N ALA A 57 6.04 12.90 -6.37
CA ALA A 57 5.34 13.90 -5.56
C ALA A 57 3.95 14.20 -6.13
N GLU A 58 3.82 14.36 -7.44
CA GLU A 58 2.54 14.54 -8.13
C GLU A 58 1.61 13.34 -7.93
N HIS A 59 2.14 12.11 -8.08
CA HIS A 59 1.39 10.88 -7.87
C HIS A 59 0.82 10.79 -6.45
N GLU A 60 1.60 11.20 -5.46
CA GLU A 60 1.21 11.14 -4.04
C GLU A 60 0.47 12.40 -3.56
N GLY A 61 0.33 13.42 -4.39
CA GLY A 61 -0.36 14.66 -4.03
C GLY A 61 0.35 15.48 -2.95
N VAL A 62 1.67 15.43 -2.91
CA VAL A 62 2.50 16.20 -1.97
C VAL A 62 3.48 17.11 -2.72
N SER A 63 4.05 18.08 -2.03
CA SER A 63 5.06 18.96 -2.61
C SER A 63 6.38 18.22 -2.88
N ALA A 64 7.14 18.68 -3.86
CA ALA A 64 8.45 18.13 -4.17
C ALA A 64 9.42 18.21 -2.97
N PRO A 65 9.50 19.31 -2.20
CA PRO A 65 10.31 19.35 -0.98
C PRO A 65 9.88 18.32 0.08
N ALA A 66 8.58 18.12 0.28
CA ALA A 66 8.09 17.10 1.22
C ALA A 66 8.48 15.69 0.76
N MET A 67 8.31 15.40 -0.52
CA MET A 67 8.72 14.12 -1.10
C MET A 67 10.22 13.90 -0.97
N SER A 68 11.03 14.93 -1.21
CA SER A 68 12.48 14.87 -1.04
C SER A 68 12.86 14.42 0.38
N GLY A 69 12.20 14.96 1.40
CA GLY A 69 12.40 14.55 2.79
C GLY A 69 12.03 13.07 3.04
N TYR A 70 10.94 12.59 2.45
CA TYR A 70 10.54 11.18 2.56
C TYR A 70 11.56 10.25 1.89
N ILE A 71 12.03 10.63 0.71
CA ILE A 71 13.04 9.84 -0.02
C ILE A 71 14.38 9.85 0.72
N ASP A 72 14.80 10.98 1.27
CA ASP A 72 16.04 11.06 2.07
C ASP A 72 16.02 10.06 3.24
N ARG A 73 14.89 9.93 3.92
CA ARG A 73 14.73 8.94 5.02
C ARG A 73 14.79 7.52 4.52
N LEU A 74 14.14 7.21 3.40
CA LEU A 74 14.17 5.88 2.80
C LEU A 74 15.57 5.52 2.28
N GLU A 75 16.28 6.48 1.70
CA GLU A 75 17.65 6.31 1.26
C GLU A 75 18.59 6.09 2.44
N ALA A 76 18.45 6.89 3.51
CA ALA A 76 19.23 6.72 4.73
C ALA A 76 18.99 5.36 5.40
N ALA A 77 17.77 4.84 5.32
CA ALA A 77 17.45 3.49 5.79
C ALA A 77 17.93 2.36 4.87
N GLY A 78 18.42 2.70 3.69
CA GLY A 78 18.95 1.74 2.72
C GLY A 78 17.89 1.07 1.84
N PHE A 79 16.67 1.59 1.79
CA PHE A 79 15.55 0.97 1.06
C PHE A 79 15.34 1.52 -0.35
N VAL A 80 15.87 2.70 -0.63
CA VAL A 80 15.77 3.38 -1.92
C VAL A 80 17.15 3.85 -2.35
N ALA A 81 17.43 3.83 -3.65
CA ALA A 81 18.60 4.43 -4.26
C ALA A 81 18.18 5.40 -5.36
N ARG A 82 18.93 6.49 -5.49
CA ARG A 82 18.84 7.40 -6.61
C ARG A 82 19.76 6.89 -7.71
N VAL A 83 19.21 6.69 -8.91
CA VAL A 83 19.95 6.17 -10.06
C VAL A 83 19.88 7.17 -11.21
N ARG A 84 21.03 7.57 -11.73
CA ARG A 84 21.07 8.41 -12.92
C ARG A 84 20.69 7.60 -14.14
N SER A 85 19.85 8.18 -15.01
CA SER A 85 19.53 7.57 -16.29
C SER A 85 20.77 7.43 -17.15
N ALA A 86 20.96 6.25 -17.76
CA ALA A 86 22.02 6.01 -18.72
C ALA A 86 21.84 6.82 -20.02
N GLU A 87 20.58 7.13 -20.36
CA GLU A 87 20.22 7.86 -21.56
C GLU A 87 20.34 9.39 -21.38
N ASP A 88 20.01 9.90 -20.20
CA ASP A 88 20.09 11.32 -19.86
C ASP A 88 20.58 11.47 -18.43
N ARG A 89 21.87 11.83 -18.25
CA ARG A 89 22.50 12.03 -16.94
C ARG A 89 21.89 13.16 -16.09
N ARG A 90 21.03 14.00 -16.69
CA ARG A 90 20.27 15.04 -15.98
C ARG A 90 19.09 14.48 -15.21
N ARG A 91 18.63 13.28 -15.60
CA ARG A 91 17.50 12.61 -14.96
C ARG A 91 17.97 11.64 -13.92
N VAL A 92 17.43 11.80 -12.72
CA VAL A 92 17.63 10.90 -11.59
C VAL A 92 16.32 10.19 -11.31
N GLY A 93 16.34 8.88 -11.46
CA GLY A 93 15.22 8.01 -11.13
C GLY A 93 15.40 7.38 -9.75
N LEU A 94 14.32 6.88 -9.20
CA LEU A 94 14.31 6.19 -7.91
C LEU A 94 14.14 4.70 -8.13
N ARG A 95 14.86 3.90 -7.35
CA ARG A 95 14.73 2.44 -7.34
C ARG A 95 14.71 1.91 -5.92
N VAL A 96 13.92 0.86 -5.72
CA VAL A 96 13.91 0.11 -4.47
C VAL A 96 15.15 -0.80 -4.47
N THR A 97 15.91 -0.77 -3.37
CA THR A 97 17.08 -1.63 -3.18
C THR A 97 16.69 -3.07 -2.86
N GLY A 98 17.65 -3.99 -2.85
CA GLY A 98 17.44 -5.36 -2.38
C GLY A 98 16.89 -5.41 -0.95
N ASP A 99 17.39 -4.55 -0.07
CA ASP A 99 16.87 -4.42 1.30
C ASP A 99 15.44 -3.89 1.33
N GLY A 100 15.12 -2.92 0.47
CA GLY A 100 13.77 -2.41 0.29
C GLY A 100 12.78 -3.49 -0.18
N VAL A 101 13.20 -4.32 -1.12
CA VAL A 101 12.37 -5.47 -1.59
C VAL A 101 12.15 -6.46 -0.45
N ARG A 102 13.19 -6.76 0.34
CA ARG A 102 13.07 -7.68 1.48
C ARG A 102 12.13 -7.15 2.56
N VAL A 103 12.23 -5.88 2.92
CA VAL A 103 11.33 -5.30 3.93
C VAL A 103 9.88 -5.24 3.46
N LEU A 104 9.63 -4.96 2.18
CA LEU A 104 8.29 -5.03 1.59
C LEU A 104 7.72 -6.45 1.64
N ARG A 105 8.54 -7.45 1.34
CA ARG A 105 8.14 -8.86 1.41
C ARG A 105 7.80 -9.25 2.86
N SER A 106 8.60 -8.85 3.82
CA SER A 106 8.33 -9.11 5.24
C SER A 106 7.06 -8.42 5.72
N ALA A 107 6.83 -7.17 5.33
CA ALA A 107 5.60 -6.45 5.63
C ALA A 107 4.37 -7.17 5.07
N ARG A 108 4.44 -7.60 3.82
CA ARG A 108 3.38 -8.37 3.15
C ARG A 108 3.10 -9.68 3.89
N SER A 109 4.14 -10.43 4.21
CA SER A 109 4.01 -11.72 4.90
C SER A 109 3.35 -11.59 6.27
N ARG A 110 3.74 -10.59 7.06
CA ARG A 110 3.15 -10.35 8.38
C ARG A 110 1.69 -9.96 8.31
N ARG A 111 1.35 -9.05 7.39
CA ARG A 111 -0.05 -8.63 7.18
C ARG A 111 -0.91 -9.79 6.72
N THR A 112 -0.43 -10.58 5.76
CA THR A 112 -1.14 -11.77 5.27
C THR A 112 -1.32 -12.81 6.37
N ALA A 113 -0.30 -13.08 7.17
CA ALA A 113 -0.36 -14.04 8.27
C ALA A 113 -1.39 -13.61 9.34
N TRP A 114 -1.42 -12.33 9.68
CA TRP A 114 -2.39 -11.79 10.62
C TRP A 114 -3.82 -11.98 10.11
N LEU A 115 -4.07 -11.61 8.85
CA LEU A 115 -5.40 -11.80 8.22
C LEU A 115 -5.77 -13.27 8.15
N ALA A 116 -4.87 -14.15 7.74
CA ALA A 116 -5.12 -15.58 7.66
C ALA A 116 -5.50 -16.17 9.01
N GLN A 117 -4.83 -15.74 10.09
CA GLN A 117 -5.18 -16.15 11.44
C GLN A 117 -6.60 -15.73 11.83
N ARG A 118 -7.01 -14.52 11.46
CA ARG A 118 -8.37 -14.01 11.71
C ARG A 118 -9.40 -14.76 10.89
N MET A 119 -9.11 -15.06 9.63
CA MET A 119 -9.98 -15.83 8.74
C MET A 119 -10.26 -17.25 9.28
N ARG A 120 -9.30 -17.87 9.95
CA ARG A 120 -9.50 -19.21 10.56
C ARG A 120 -10.55 -19.23 11.66
N ARG A 121 -10.86 -18.08 12.26
CA ARG A 121 -11.92 -17.96 13.29
C ARG A 121 -13.32 -17.93 12.70
N LEU A 122 -13.42 -17.73 11.39
CA LEU A 122 -14.70 -17.69 10.69
C LEU A 122 -15.18 -19.10 10.34
N SER A 123 -16.49 -19.28 10.27
CA SER A 123 -17.08 -20.47 9.70
C SER A 123 -16.78 -20.57 8.21
N ASP A 124 -17.00 -21.72 7.61
CA ASP A 124 -16.82 -21.92 6.16
C ASP A 124 -17.73 -20.98 5.36
N ALA A 125 -18.97 -20.79 5.81
CA ALA A 125 -19.92 -19.87 5.17
C ALA A 125 -19.45 -18.41 5.26
N GLU A 126 -18.94 -18.00 6.42
CA GLU A 126 -18.41 -16.65 6.62
C GLU A 126 -17.15 -16.40 5.77
N ARG A 127 -16.24 -17.37 5.70
CA ARG A 127 -15.07 -17.26 4.80
C ARG A 127 -15.47 -17.17 3.34
N ALA A 128 -16.47 -17.94 2.93
CA ALA A 128 -17.01 -17.86 1.57
C ALA A 128 -17.61 -16.49 1.27
N ALA A 129 -18.30 -15.87 2.23
CA ALA A 129 -18.83 -14.52 2.11
C ALA A 129 -17.70 -13.48 1.92
N VAL A 130 -16.62 -13.59 2.70
CA VAL A 130 -15.44 -12.72 2.55
C VAL A 130 -14.79 -12.93 1.17
N ALA A 131 -14.64 -14.17 0.73
CA ALA A 131 -14.09 -14.48 -0.59
C ALA A 131 -14.93 -13.86 -1.71
N ALA A 132 -16.26 -13.95 -1.61
CA ALA A 132 -17.17 -13.35 -2.57
C ALA A 132 -17.15 -11.82 -2.57
N ALA A 133 -16.71 -11.20 -1.47
CA ALA A 133 -16.59 -9.74 -1.35
C ALA A 133 -15.31 -9.18 -1.98
N LEU A 134 -14.29 -9.99 -2.26
CA LEU A 134 -12.99 -9.49 -2.74
C LEU A 134 -13.11 -8.77 -4.08
N GLU A 135 -13.82 -9.33 -5.04
CA GLU A 135 -14.00 -8.72 -6.36
C GLU A 135 -14.79 -7.40 -6.30
N PRO A 136 -16.00 -7.35 -5.70
CA PRO A 136 -16.70 -6.08 -5.57
C PRO A 136 -15.96 -5.03 -4.75
N LEU A 137 -15.18 -5.41 -3.73
CA LEU A 137 -14.33 -4.46 -2.98
C LEU A 137 -13.22 -3.91 -3.87
N ALA A 138 -12.61 -4.73 -4.71
CA ALA A 138 -11.61 -4.27 -5.66
C ALA A 138 -12.20 -3.27 -6.69
N LEU A 139 -13.44 -3.48 -7.09
CA LEU A 139 -14.15 -2.56 -8.00
C LEU A 139 -14.36 -1.16 -7.41
N LEU A 140 -14.40 -1.03 -6.08
CA LEU A 140 -14.47 0.28 -5.43
C LEU A 140 -13.21 1.14 -5.67
N LEU A 141 -12.10 0.49 -5.97
CA LEU A 141 -10.81 1.14 -6.23
C LEU A 141 -10.55 1.36 -7.73
N ALA A 142 -11.39 0.83 -8.61
CA ALA A 142 -11.27 1.03 -10.04
C ALA A 142 -11.57 2.50 -10.38
N GLU A 143 -10.71 3.11 -11.20
CA GLU A 143 -10.96 4.45 -11.71
C GLU A 143 -12.18 4.42 -12.65
N GLU A 144 -13.03 5.43 -12.56
CA GLU A 144 -14.13 5.58 -13.51
C GLU A 144 -13.53 5.74 -14.91
N PRO A 145 -14.04 5.03 -15.91
CA PRO A 145 -13.60 5.27 -17.27
C PRO A 145 -13.91 6.73 -17.66
N ALA A 146 -12.89 7.42 -18.12
CA ALA A 146 -13.00 8.80 -18.56
C ALA A 146 -14.01 8.97 -19.72
#